data_1ce91456ad2fa73f02eef8ced223be75
#
_entry.id   1ce91456ad2fa73f02eef8ced223be75
#
_cell.length_a   1.000
_cell.length_b   1.000
_cell.length_c   1.000
_cell.angle_alpha   90.00
_cell.angle_beta   90.00
_cell.angle_gamma   90.00
#
_symmetry.space_group_name_H-M   'P 1'
#
loop_
_entity.id
_entity.type
_entity.pdbx_description
1 polymer ?
#
loop_
_entity_poly.entity_id
_entity_poly.type
_entity_poly.pdbx_seq_one_letter_code
_entity_poly.pdbx_strand_id
1 'polypeptide(L)'
;MFKVPATDAGYGAISALLADGINVNVTLIFSLEQYKKTATAYLEGMARLLKNNGDASSIRSVASVFVSRIDTAADKLLDQLQEQQEAASLKGKIAVANSNLIYREYTEIFSGDEFKKMEKKGASVQRVLWGSTGTKNPAYSDIKYMTELIARNTVNTVPENTLEAFLDHGTVQETITADAKEAQGIIDALQRLGIDINAVCAQLLEDGVVAFEQSFDSLLNAIEKKT
;
A
#
# COMPACT_ATOMS: atom_id res chain seq x y z
N MET A 1 9.20 10.62 -11.88
CA MET A 1 8.79 9.38 -11.19
C MET A 1 7.73 8.70 -12.04
N PHE A 2 7.93 7.43 -12.40
CA PHE A 2 6.92 6.63 -13.12
C PHE A 2 6.04 5.88 -12.15
N LYS A 3 4.75 5.76 -12.44
CA LYS A 3 3.80 4.98 -11.66
C LYS A 3 3.58 3.63 -12.34
N VAL A 4 3.91 2.53 -11.64
CA VAL A 4 3.86 1.16 -12.16
C VAL A 4 3.02 0.29 -11.22
N PRO A 5 2.00 -0.45 -11.69
CA PRO A 5 1.20 -1.31 -10.84
C PRO A 5 1.99 -2.55 -10.36
N ALA A 6 1.68 -3.01 -9.14
CA ALA A 6 2.27 -4.19 -8.51
C ALA A 6 1.67 -5.48 -9.09
N THR A 7 1.92 -5.74 -10.36
CA THR A 7 1.53 -6.94 -11.10
C THR A 7 2.76 -7.78 -11.45
N ASP A 8 2.58 -9.04 -11.82
CA ASP A 8 3.70 -9.90 -12.19
C ASP A 8 4.51 -9.32 -13.39
N ALA A 9 3.85 -8.72 -14.37
CA ALA A 9 4.51 -7.98 -15.44
C ALA A 9 5.19 -6.68 -14.94
N GLY A 10 4.62 -6.03 -13.93
CA GLY A 10 5.10 -4.77 -13.38
C GLY A 10 6.42 -4.90 -12.62
N TYR A 11 6.65 -6.00 -11.90
CA TYR A 11 7.87 -6.16 -11.08
C TYR A 11 9.16 -6.10 -11.90
N GLY A 12 9.17 -6.73 -13.09
CA GLY A 12 10.30 -6.63 -14.00
C GLY A 12 10.57 -5.20 -14.49
N ALA A 13 9.51 -4.46 -14.81
CA ALA A 13 9.61 -3.05 -15.23
C ALA A 13 10.09 -2.15 -14.07
N ILE A 14 9.63 -2.37 -12.84
CA ILE A 14 10.07 -1.65 -11.64
C ILE A 14 11.58 -1.80 -11.46
N SER A 15 12.08 -3.05 -11.46
CA SER A 15 13.51 -3.34 -11.31
C SER A 15 14.33 -2.72 -12.45
N ALA A 16 13.86 -2.76 -13.71
CA ALA A 16 14.55 -2.17 -14.84
C ALA A 16 14.63 -0.64 -14.74
N LEU A 17 13.52 0.04 -14.46
CA LEU A 17 13.48 1.50 -14.32
C LEU A 17 14.40 1.99 -13.21
N LEU A 18 14.42 1.31 -12.06
CA LEU A 18 15.31 1.65 -10.95
C LEU A 18 16.78 1.43 -11.32
N ALA A 19 17.10 0.36 -12.06
CA ALA A 19 18.44 0.09 -12.56
C ALA A 19 18.94 1.16 -13.53
N ASP A 20 18.03 1.81 -14.25
CA ASP A 20 18.30 2.94 -15.14
C ASP A 20 18.28 4.31 -14.43
N GLY A 21 18.22 4.33 -13.11
CA GLY A 21 18.23 5.57 -12.33
C GLY A 21 16.91 6.34 -12.35
N ILE A 22 15.80 5.68 -12.63
CA ILE A 22 14.47 6.30 -12.74
C ILE A 22 13.65 6.07 -11.47
N ASN A 23 13.12 7.14 -10.90
CA ASN A 23 12.25 7.10 -9.72
C ASN A 23 10.92 6.40 -10.02
N VAL A 24 10.49 5.48 -9.15
CA VAL A 24 9.26 4.70 -9.34
C VAL A 24 8.32 4.84 -8.15
N ASN A 25 7.03 5.04 -8.45
CA ASN A 25 5.91 4.86 -7.53
C ASN A 25 5.22 3.54 -7.88
N VAL A 26 5.46 2.51 -7.07
CA VAL A 26 4.74 1.25 -7.24
C VAL A 26 3.34 1.38 -6.66
N THR A 27 2.31 1.04 -7.43
CA THR A 27 0.90 1.31 -7.07
C THR A 27 0.04 0.04 -7.11
N LEU A 28 -1.18 0.13 -6.60
CA LEU A 28 -2.12 -1.00 -6.50
C LEU A 28 -1.58 -2.16 -5.66
N ILE A 29 -0.86 -1.83 -4.58
CA ILE A 29 -0.46 -2.81 -3.59
C ILE A 29 -1.62 -2.96 -2.61
N PHE A 30 -2.16 -4.16 -2.48
CA PHE A 30 -3.21 -4.50 -1.53
C PHE A 30 -2.75 -5.55 -0.52
N SER A 31 -1.95 -6.55 -0.92
CA SER A 31 -1.54 -7.64 -0.05
C SER A 31 -0.10 -7.52 0.45
N LEU A 32 0.18 -8.21 1.56
CA LEU A 32 1.55 -8.38 2.08
C LEU A 32 2.46 -9.06 1.03
N GLU A 33 1.94 -10.03 0.28
CA GLU A 33 2.72 -10.74 -0.74
C GLU A 33 3.12 -9.80 -1.90
N GLN A 34 2.18 -8.96 -2.36
CA GLN A 34 2.50 -7.93 -3.37
C GLN A 34 3.56 -6.95 -2.85
N TYR A 35 3.47 -6.57 -1.56
CA TYR A 35 4.47 -5.70 -0.96
C TYR A 35 5.86 -6.34 -0.95
N LYS A 36 5.97 -7.62 -0.57
CA LYS A 36 7.24 -8.37 -0.61
C LYS A 36 7.86 -8.40 -2.00
N LYS A 37 7.07 -8.75 -3.02
CA LYS A 37 7.52 -8.73 -4.41
C LYS A 37 7.96 -7.32 -4.87
N THR A 38 7.25 -6.28 -4.42
CA THR A 38 7.58 -4.88 -4.70
C THR A 38 8.93 -4.49 -4.08
N ALA A 39 9.16 -4.82 -2.82
CA ALA A 39 10.41 -4.55 -2.14
C ALA A 39 11.59 -5.33 -2.76
N THR A 40 11.36 -6.60 -3.16
CA THR A 40 12.34 -7.40 -3.88
C THR A 40 12.73 -6.74 -5.21
N ALA A 41 11.74 -6.32 -6.02
CA ALA A 41 11.99 -5.63 -7.30
C ALA A 41 12.76 -4.31 -7.09
N TYR A 42 12.49 -3.59 -5.98
CA TYR A 42 13.25 -2.41 -5.59
C TYR A 42 14.71 -2.75 -5.28
N LEU A 43 14.96 -3.74 -4.43
CA LEU A 43 16.31 -4.15 -4.04
C LEU A 43 17.13 -4.64 -5.25
N GLU A 44 16.54 -5.45 -6.12
CA GLU A 44 17.17 -5.92 -7.36
C GLU A 44 17.53 -4.76 -8.31
N GLY A 45 16.61 -3.81 -8.50
CA GLY A 45 16.86 -2.62 -9.33
C GLY A 45 17.99 -1.77 -8.77
N MET A 46 17.99 -1.52 -7.47
CA MET A 46 19.05 -0.77 -6.79
C MET A 46 20.39 -1.49 -6.81
N ALA A 47 20.41 -2.81 -6.65
CA ALA A 47 21.64 -3.62 -6.76
C ALA A 47 22.24 -3.51 -8.16
N ARG A 48 21.43 -3.56 -9.22
CA ARG A 48 21.85 -3.40 -10.61
C ARG A 48 22.36 -1.99 -10.88
N LEU A 49 21.66 -0.94 -10.40
CA LEU A 49 22.12 0.44 -10.49
C LEU A 49 23.52 0.62 -9.91
N LEU A 50 23.72 0.15 -8.66
CA LEU A 50 24.98 0.23 -7.95
C LEU A 50 26.09 -0.58 -8.62
N LYS A 51 25.78 -1.74 -9.20
CA LYS A 51 26.73 -2.56 -9.96
C LYS A 51 27.21 -1.84 -11.22
N ASN A 52 26.37 -1.03 -11.83
CA ASN A 52 26.67 -0.25 -13.02
C ASN A 52 27.27 1.13 -12.69
N ASN A 53 27.69 1.35 -11.44
CA ASN A 53 28.24 2.62 -10.92
C ASN A 53 27.25 3.82 -11.04
N GLY A 54 25.94 3.54 -11.03
CA GLY A 54 24.92 4.59 -11.01
C GLY A 54 24.79 5.26 -9.64
N ASP A 55 24.29 6.49 -9.64
CA ASP A 55 24.09 7.28 -8.41
C ASP A 55 22.79 6.86 -7.69
N ALA A 56 22.93 6.05 -6.64
CA ALA A 56 21.80 5.62 -5.81
C ALA A 56 21.25 6.75 -4.92
N SER A 57 22.03 7.81 -4.66
CA SER A 57 21.63 8.89 -3.76
C SER A 57 20.52 9.79 -4.37
N SER A 58 20.39 9.80 -5.67
CA SER A 58 19.35 10.51 -6.40
C SER A 58 18.00 9.77 -6.49
N ILE A 59 17.99 8.46 -6.20
CA ILE A 59 16.81 7.62 -6.37
C ILE A 59 15.84 7.78 -5.21
N ARG A 60 14.58 7.97 -5.55
CA ARG A 60 13.44 7.98 -4.62
C ARG A 60 12.35 7.06 -5.15
N SER A 61 11.92 6.13 -4.32
CA SER A 61 10.81 5.24 -4.65
C SER A 61 9.82 5.17 -3.50
N VAL A 62 8.57 4.90 -3.83
CA VAL A 62 7.51 4.65 -2.86
C VAL A 62 6.71 3.41 -3.26
N ALA A 63 6.20 2.70 -2.25
CA ALA A 63 5.30 1.56 -2.38
C ALA A 63 3.90 2.00 -1.93
N SER A 64 3.00 2.26 -2.89
CA SER A 64 1.66 2.79 -2.61
C SER A 64 0.70 1.65 -2.28
N VAL A 65 0.42 1.47 -0.99
CA VAL A 65 -0.53 0.51 -0.42
C VAL A 65 -1.91 1.14 -0.36
N PHE A 66 -2.90 0.47 -0.96
CA PHE A 66 -4.28 0.95 -1.00
C PHE A 66 -5.07 0.40 0.17
N VAL A 67 -5.68 1.27 0.96
CA VAL A 67 -6.20 0.94 2.28
C VAL A 67 -7.72 0.77 2.30
N SER A 68 -8.50 1.84 2.15
CA SER A 68 -9.95 1.81 2.41
C SER A 68 -10.74 0.82 1.56
N ARG A 69 -10.24 0.45 0.37
CA ARG A 69 -10.90 -0.53 -0.49
C ARG A 69 -10.93 -1.92 0.12
N ILE A 70 -9.91 -2.26 0.94
CA ILE A 70 -9.86 -3.55 1.65
C ILE A 70 -11.01 -3.64 2.65
N ASP A 71 -11.19 -2.64 3.52
CA ASP A 71 -12.32 -2.64 4.45
C ASP A 71 -13.66 -2.63 3.71
N THR A 72 -13.79 -1.85 2.62
CA THR A 72 -15.02 -1.84 1.81
C THR A 72 -15.37 -3.23 1.26
N ALA A 73 -14.38 -4.00 0.81
CA ALA A 73 -14.61 -5.34 0.29
C ALA A 73 -14.83 -6.38 1.41
N ALA A 74 -13.99 -6.34 2.46
CA ALA A 74 -14.08 -7.26 3.58
C ALA A 74 -15.37 -7.08 4.38
N ASP A 75 -15.80 -5.83 4.63
CA ASP A 75 -17.04 -5.55 5.37
C ASP A 75 -18.28 -6.11 4.65
N LYS A 76 -18.30 -6.06 3.30
CA LYS A 76 -19.39 -6.69 2.52
C LYS A 76 -19.45 -8.19 2.71
N LEU A 77 -18.32 -8.87 2.85
CA LEU A 77 -18.27 -10.31 3.11
C LEU A 77 -18.66 -10.61 4.56
N LEU A 78 -18.19 -9.79 5.51
CA LEU A 78 -18.56 -9.89 6.92
C LEU A 78 -20.05 -9.63 7.15
N ASP A 79 -20.68 -8.76 6.35
CA ASP A 79 -22.14 -8.51 6.40
C ASP A 79 -22.97 -9.74 6.01
N GLN A 80 -22.42 -10.65 5.21
CA GLN A 80 -23.10 -11.90 4.86
C GLN A 80 -23.08 -12.93 6.01
N LEU A 81 -22.24 -12.70 7.04
CA LEU A 81 -22.07 -13.55 8.23
C LEU A 81 -22.74 -12.92 9.47
N GLN A 82 -23.85 -12.20 9.30
CA GLN A 82 -24.50 -11.37 10.33
C GLN A 82 -24.84 -12.08 11.64
N GLU A 83 -25.05 -13.40 11.61
CA GLU A 83 -25.35 -14.19 12.81
C GLU A 83 -24.11 -14.46 13.70
N GLN A 84 -22.91 -14.13 13.23
CA GLN A 84 -21.67 -14.35 13.95
C GLN A 84 -21.18 -13.06 14.62
N GLN A 85 -21.21 -13.00 15.94
CA GLN A 85 -20.74 -11.85 16.71
C GLN A 85 -19.27 -11.50 16.39
N GLU A 86 -18.43 -12.49 16.09
CA GLU A 86 -17.03 -12.30 15.70
C GLU A 86 -16.92 -11.48 14.39
N ALA A 87 -17.76 -11.74 13.39
CA ALA A 87 -17.79 -11.00 12.13
C ALA A 87 -18.05 -9.51 12.35
N ALA A 88 -19.02 -9.17 13.18
CA ALA A 88 -19.32 -7.77 13.50
C ALA A 88 -18.14 -7.05 14.17
N SER A 89 -17.35 -7.75 14.98
CA SER A 89 -16.20 -7.19 15.69
C SER A 89 -14.99 -6.89 14.80
N LEU A 90 -14.92 -7.49 13.59
CA LEU A 90 -13.83 -7.33 12.63
C LEU A 90 -14.05 -6.19 11.63
N LYS A 91 -15.28 -5.70 11.49
CA LYS A 91 -15.60 -4.62 10.55
C LYS A 91 -14.74 -3.38 10.79
N GLY A 92 -14.22 -2.84 9.70
CA GLY A 92 -13.37 -1.66 9.69
C GLY A 92 -11.98 -1.87 10.28
N LYS A 93 -11.55 -3.10 10.55
CA LYS A 93 -10.24 -3.40 11.14
C LYS A 93 -9.27 -4.08 10.17
N ILE A 94 -9.79 -4.67 9.10
CA ILE A 94 -9.00 -5.52 8.22
C ILE A 94 -7.93 -4.73 7.46
N ALA A 95 -8.29 -3.56 6.94
CA ALA A 95 -7.38 -2.73 6.17
C ALA A 95 -6.20 -2.23 7.01
N VAL A 96 -6.45 -1.78 8.24
CA VAL A 96 -5.40 -1.31 9.16
C VAL A 96 -4.54 -2.48 9.63
N ALA A 97 -5.13 -3.64 9.94
CA ALA A 97 -4.38 -4.84 10.29
C ALA A 97 -3.44 -5.29 9.16
N ASN A 98 -3.94 -5.37 7.92
CA ASN A 98 -3.12 -5.68 6.75
C ASN A 98 -2.00 -4.64 6.53
N SER A 99 -2.30 -3.36 6.72
CA SER A 99 -1.31 -2.28 6.62
C SER A 99 -0.22 -2.40 7.69
N ASN A 100 -0.57 -2.82 8.91
CA ASN A 100 0.40 -3.05 9.98
C ASN A 100 1.33 -4.24 9.66
N LEU A 101 0.80 -5.34 9.10
CA LEU A 101 1.63 -6.46 8.64
C LEU A 101 2.60 -6.02 7.54
N ILE A 102 2.16 -5.18 6.60
CA ILE A 102 3.01 -4.61 5.55
C ILE A 102 4.08 -3.70 6.16
N TYR A 103 3.74 -2.87 7.14
CA TYR A 103 4.71 -1.99 7.80
C TYR A 103 5.76 -2.77 8.59
N ARG A 104 5.38 -3.86 9.26
CA ARG A 104 6.33 -4.78 9.89
C ARG A 104 7.33 -5.32 8.86
N GLU A 105 6.84 -5.85 7.76
CA GLU A 105 7.68 -6.38 6.68
C GLU A 105 8.61 -5.29 6.09
N TYR A 106 8.08 -4.06 5.90
CA TYR A 106 8.88 -2.90 5.52
C TYR A 106 10.05 -2.68 6.48
N THR A 107 9.76 -2.70 7.76
CA THR A 107 10.78 -2.49 8.79
C THR A 107 11.83 -3.59 8.78
N GLU A 108 11.42 -4.85 8.64
CA GLU A 108 12.32 -6.01 8.58
C GLU A 108 13.24 -5.94 7.35
N ILE A 109 12.69 -5.70 6.16
CA ILE A 109 13.46 -5.62 4.91
C ILE A 109 14.46 -4.46 4.95
N PHE A 110 14.01 -3.26 5.29
CA PHE A 110 14.85 -2.06 5.23
C PHE A 110 15.75 -1.84 6.45
N SER A 111 15.62 -2.66 7.50
CA SER A 111 16.62 -2.77 8.57
C SER A 111 17.58 -3.94 8.36
N GLY A 112 17.37 -4.76 7.35
CA GLY A 112 18.18 -5.94 7.04
C GLY A 112 19.57 -5.61 6.48
N ASP A 113 20.49 -6.57 6.57
CA ASP A 113 21.88 -6.38 6.17
C ASP A 113 22.06 -6.15 4.66
N GLU A 114 21.15 -6.66 3.84
CA GLU A 114 21.17 -6.45 2.39
C GLU A 114 20.96 -4.97 2.07
N PHE A 115 19.90 -4.37 2.61
CA PHE A 115 19.62 -2.95 2.38
C PHE A 115 20.68 -2.05 3.02
N LYS A 116 21.17 -2.36 4.22
CA LYS A 116 22.26 -1.60 4.89
C LYS A 116 23.52 -1.48 4.04
N LYS A 117 23.85 -2.48 3.22
CA LYS A 117 24.97 -2.41 2.29
C LYS A 117 24.73 -1.40 1.16
N MET A 118 23.49 -1.31 0.69
CA MET A 118 23.08 -0.34 -0.33
C MET A 118 22.98 1.07 0.25
N GLU A 119 22.46 1.21 1.47
CA GLU A 119 22.36 2.48 2.20
C GLU A 119 23.73 3.14 2.38
N LYS A 120 24.77 2.37 2.73
CA LYS A 120 26.17 2.84 2.80
C LYS A 120 26.71 3.38 1.46
N LYS A 121 26.05 3.03 0.35
CA LYS A 121 26.35 3.51 -1.00
C LYS A 121 25.39 4.60 -1.46
N GLY A 122 24.59 5.17 -0.54
CA GLY A 122 23.69 6.29 -0.80
C GLY A 122 22.24 5.90 -1.10
N ALA A 123 21.88 4.61 -1.14
CA ALA A 123 20.49 4.21 -1.39
C ALA A 123 19.55 4.69 -0.25
N SER A 124 18.36 5.14 -0.61
CA SER A 124 17.29 5.48 0.34
C SER A 124 16.29 4.33 0.43
N VAL A 125 15.56 4.22 1.53
CA VAL A 125 14.46 3.24 1.65
C VAL A 125 13.36 3.51 0.63
N GLN A 126 12.68 2.47 0.14
CA GLN A 126 11.41 2.60 -0.57
C GLN A 126 10.31 2.78 0.47
N ARG A 127 9.90 4.04 0.73
CA ARG A 127 8.92 4.31 1.77
C ARG A 127 7.55 3.74 1.42
N VAL A 128 6.86 3.21 2.43
CA VAL A 128 5.43 2.90 2.30
C VAL A 128 4.66 4.21 2.13
N LEU A 129 3.75 4.22 1.16
CA LEU A 129 2.82 5.32 0.92
C LEU A 129 1.40 4.77 1.06
N TRP A 130 0.66 5.28 2.05
CA TRP A 130 -0.74 4.94 2.23
C TRP A 130 -1.58 5.71 1.19
N GLY A 131 -2.24 4.96 0.31
CA GLY A 131 -3.16 5.47 -0.71
C GLY A 131 -4.59 5.03 -0.43
N SER A 132 -5.56 5.71 -1.07
CA SER A 132 -6.99 5.44 -0.85
C SER A 132 -7.37 5.52 0.65
N THR A 133 -7.00 6.62 1.30
CA THR A 133 -7.14 6.81 2.75
C THR A 133 -8.36 7.64 3.16
N GLY A 134 -9.19 8.06 2.21
CA GLY A 134 -10.50 8.64 2.51
C GLY A 134 -11.48 7.56 3.00
N THR A 135 -12.17 7.84 4.10
CA THR A 135 -13.20 6.97 4.66
C THR A 135 -14.43 6.92 3.76
N LYS A 136 -14.92 5.72 3.44
CA LYS A 136 -16.08 5.50 2.55
C LYS A 136 -17.34 5.18 3.32
N ASN A 137 -17.22 4.49 4.46
CA ASN A 137 -18.34 4.09 5.29
C ASN A 137 -18.65 5.20 6.31
N PRO A 138 -19.86 5.77 6.30
CA PRO A 138 -20.23 6.86 7.22
C PRO A 138 -20.31 6.42 8.70
N ALA A 139 -20.30 5.12 8.98
CA ALA A 139 -20.22 4.61 10.35
C ALA A 139 -18.81 4.70 10.96
N TYR A 140 -17.79 4.99 10.16
CA TYR A 140 -16.42 5.15 10.62
C TYR A 140 -16.03 6.63 10.70
N SER A 141 -15.04 6.95 11.53
CA SER A 141 -14.47 8.29 11.58
C SER A 141 -13.99 8.75 10.19
N ASP A 142 -14.28 9.98 9.84
CA ASP A 142 -13.87 10.63 8.59
C ASP A 142 -12.35 10.73 8.42
N ILE A 143 -11.60 10.69 9.53
CA ILE A 143 -10.13 10.70 9.60
C ILE A 143 -9.52 9.33 9.93
N LYS A 144 -10.33 8.25 9.91
CA LYS A 144 -9.91 6.90 10.33
C LYS A 144 -8.54 6.49 9.80
N TYR A 145 -8.40 6.42 8.47
CA TYR A 145 -7.16 5.93 7.84
C TYR A 145 -6.02 6.96 7.86
N MET A 146 -6.29 8.21 8.23
CA MET A 146 -5.23 9.14 8.53
C MET A 146 -4.67 8.92 9.92
N THR A 147 -5.54 8.79 10.93
CA THR A 147 -5.15 8.61 12.33
C THR A 147 -4.54 7.23 12.59
N GLU A 148 -5.17 6.16 12.08
CA GLU A 148 -4.77 4.78 12.37
C GLU A 148 -3.55 4.29 11.57
N LEU A 149 -3.01 5.09 10.63
CA LEU A 149 -1.87 4.74 9.78
C LEU A 149 -0.63 5.61 10.04
N ILE A 150 -0.60 6.37 11.11
CA ILE A 150 0.58 7.19 11.44
C ILE A 150 1.74 6.28 11.85
N ALA A 151 2.80 6.30 11.06
CA ALA A 151 4.00 5.50 11.28
C ALA A 151 5.26 6.23 10.78
N ARG A 152 6.42 5.89 11.34
CA ARG A 152 7.70 6.49 10.93
C ARG A 152 8.06 6.14 9.50
N ASN A 153 8.64 7.09 8.80
CA ASN A 153 9.13 6.92 7.43
C ASN A 153 8.05 6.49 6.42
N THR A 154 6.79 6.81 6.69
CA THR A 154 5.67 6.60 5.77
C THR A 154 5.22 7.92 5.15
N VAL A 155 4.41 7.84 4.11
CA VAL A 155 3.71 8.96 3.48
C VAL A 155 2.23 8.61 3.48
N ASN A 156 1.35 9.57 3.71
CA ASN A 156 -0.09 9.41 3.52
C ASN A 156 -0.58 10.40 2.46
N THR A 157 -1.29 9.91 1.46
CA THR A 157 -1.94 10.73 0.44
C THR A 157 -3.42 10.84 0.77
N VAL A 158 -3.79 11.90 1.45
CA VAL A 158 -5.17 12.11 1.91
C VAL A 158 -5.96 13.00 0.94
N PRO A 159 -7.28 12.77 0.78
CA PRO A 159 -8.18 13.72 0.16
C PRO A 159 -8.22 15.04 0.94
N GLU A 160 -8.48 16.15 0.25
CA GLU A 160 -8.50 17.49 0.85
C GLU A 160 -9.46 17.59 2.04
N ASN A 161 -10.68 17.08 1.88
CA ASN A 161 -11.68 17.04 2.96
C ASN A 161 -11.23 16.22 4.18
N THR A 162 -10.48 15.13 3.98
CA THR A 162 -9.93 14.34 5.08
C THR A 162 -8.79 15.09 5.78
N LEU A 163 -7.99 15.86 5.03
CA LEU A 163 -6.95 16.71 5.61
C LEU A 163 -7.56 17.83 6.45
N GLU A 164 -8.60 18.51 5.94
CA GLU A 164 -9.32 19.54 6.67
C GLU A 164 -9.91 19.01 7.98
N ALA A 165 -10.58 17.85 7.93
CA ALA A 165 -11.11 17.19 9.12
C ALA A 165 -10.01 16.82 10.13
N PHE A 166 -8.85 16.35 9.65
CA PHE A 166 -7.74 16.03 10.53
C PHE A 166 -7.12 17.27 11.18
N LEU A 167 -7.05 18.40 10.47
CA LEU A 167 -6.58 19.67 11.03
C LEU A 167 -7.54 20.22 12.08
N ASP A 168 -8.83 19.95 11.96
CA ASP A 168 -9.85 20.39 12.91
C ASP A 168 -9.85 19.55 14.21
N HIS A 169 -9.88 18.21 14.08
CA HIS A 169 -10.08 17.32 15.24
C HIS A 169 -9.12 16.12 15.32
N GLY A 170 -8.14 16.04 14.43
CA GLY A 170 -7.16 14.95 14.43
C GLY A 170 -6.08 15.10 15.51
N THR A 171 -5.48 13.98 15.89
CA THR A 171 -4.34 13.95 16.81
C THR A 171 -3.18 13.22 16.17
N VAL A 172 -1.99 13.82 16.23
CA VAL A 172 -0.76 13.20 15.71
C VAL A 172 -0.17 12.29 16.78
N GLN A 173 -0.36 10.99 16.61
CA GLN A 173 0.21 9.97 17.46
C GLN A 173 0.62 8.77 16.59
N GLU A 174 1.81 8.22 16.81
CA GLU A 174 2.23 6.98 16.13
C GLU A 174 1.31 5.82 16.55
N THR A 175 0.64 5.20 15.57
CA THR A 175 -0.39 4.16 15.77
C THR A 175 0.03 2.82 15.20
N ILE A 176 0.81 2.82 14.12
CA ILE A 176 1.39 1.59 13.55
C ILE A 176 2.83 1.44 14.02
N THR A 177 3.14 0.26 14.55
CA THR A 177 4.48 -0.12 15.00
C THR A 177 4.92 -1.43 14.33
N ALA A 178 6.19 -1.82 14.51
CA ALA A 178 6.70 -3.11 14.04
C ALA A 178 6.12 -4.31 14.82
N ASP A 179 5.48 -4.12 15.97
CA ASP A 179 4.75 -5.18 16.67
C ASP A 179 3.35 -5.35 16.05
N ALA A 180 3.22 -6.37 15.23
CA ALA A 180 2.01 -6.66 14.46
C ALA A 180 1.24 -7.89 14.99
N LYS A 181 1.39 -8.26 16.27
CA LYS A 181 0.71 -9.44 16.84
C LYS A 181 -0.81 -9.29 16.82
N GLU A 182 -1.32 -8.14 17.22
CA GLU A 182 -2.76 -7.85 17.17
C GLU A 182 -3.28 -7.90 15.74
N ALA A 183 -2.56 -7.25 14.81
CA ALA A 183 -2.90 -7.28 13.39
C ALA A 183 -2.95 -8.70 12.84
N GLN A 184 -1.99 -9.54 13.17
CA GLN A 184 -2.02 -10.96 12.78
C GLN A 184 -3.25 -11.67 13.36
N GLY A 185 -3.58 -11.45 14.63
CA GLY A 185 -4.78 -12.02 15.26
C GLY A 185 -6.08 -11.63 14.56
N ILE A 186 -6.18 -10.39 14.06
CA ILE A 186 -7.33 -9.92 13.27
C ILE A 186 -7.43 -10.65 11.92
N ILE A 187 -6.31 -10.81 11.20
CA ILE A 187 -6.28 -11.54 9.92
C ILE A 187 -6.58 -13.03 10.14
N ASP A 188 -6.05 -13.64 11.21
CA ASP A 188 -6.34 -15.03 11.55
C ASP A 188 -7.82 -15.22 11.91
N ALA A 189 -8.45 -14.25 12.58
CA ALA A 189 -9.88 -14.27 12.87
C ALA A 189 -10.72 -14.20 11.57
N LEU A 190 -10.33 -13.33 10.63
CA LEU A 190 -10.98 -13.25 9.32
C LEU A 190 -10.90 -14.60 8.57
N GLN A 191 -9.73 -15.23 8.59
CA GLN A 191 -9.51 -16.53 7.97
C GLN A 191 -10.37 -17.65 8.61
N ARG A 192 -10.55 -17.63 9.95
CA ARG A 192 -11.44 -18.58 10.64
C ARG A 192 -12.90 -18.45 10.22
N LEU A 193 -13.33 -17.26 9.85
CA LEU A 193 -14.65 -17.00 9.29
C LEU A 193 -14.80 -17.42 7.81
N GLY A 194 -13.74 -18.01 7.22
CA GLY A 194 -13.73 -18.46 5.82
C GLY A 194 -13.45 -17.36 4.80
N ILE A 195 -13.02 -16.17 5.22
CA ILE A 195 -12.68 -15.06 4.33
C ILE A 195 -11.15 -15.02 4.15
N ASP A 196 -10.68 -15.29 2.92
CA ASP A 196 -9.27 -15.19 2.55
C ASP A 196 -8.94 -13.77 2.10
N ILE A 197 -8.15 -13.07 2.90
CA ILE A 197 -7.68 -11.70 2.59
C ILE A 197 -6.89 -11.65 1.27
N ASN A 198 -6.16 -12.71 0.91
CA ASN A 198 -5.39 -12.71 -0.33
C ASN A 198 -6.31 -12.77 -1.55
N ALA A 199 -7.40 -13.52 -1.48
CA ALA A 199 -8.42 -13.54 -2.54
C ALA A 199 -9.09 -12.17 -2.69
N VAL A 200 -9.42 -11.50 -1.58
CA VAL A 200 -9.96 -10.13 -1.60
C VAL A 200 -8.97 -9.17 -2.25
N CYS A 201 -7.69 -9.23 -1.88
CA CYS A 201 -6.65 -8.35 -2.44
C CYS A 201 -6.39 -8.62 -3.93
N ALA A 202 -6.45 -9.89 -4.36
CA ALA A 202 -6.30 -10.25 -5.77
C ALA A 202 -7.43 -9.65 -6.63
N GLN A 203 -8.67 -9.76 -6.19
CA GLN A 203 -9.81 -9.15 -6.88
C GLN A 203 -9.68 -7.61 -6.94
N LEU A 204 -9.26 -6.97 -5.84
CA LEU A 204 -9.04 -5.53 -5.81
C LEU A 204 -7.92 -5.07 -6.76
N LEU A 205 -6.91 -5.90 -6.99
CA LEU A 205 -5.87 -5.62 -7.97
C LEU A 205 -6.44 -5.66 -9.40
N GLU A 206 -7.17 -6.70 -9.75
CA GLU A 206 -7.82 -6.83 -11.07
C GLU A 206 -8.75 -5.63 -11.34
N ASP A 207 -9.65 -5.34 -10.41
CA ASP A 207 -10.55 -4.20 -10.50
C ASP A 207 -9.79 -2.87 -10.64
N GLY A 208 -8.66 -2.75 -9.94
CA GLY A 208 -7.79 -1.58 -9.98
C GLY A 208 -7.12 -1.39 -11.33
N VAL A 209 -6.62 -2.45 -11.96
CA VAL A 209 -6.01 -2.42 -13.30
C VAL A 209 -7.04 -2.03 -14.34
N VAL A 210 -8.21 -2.67 -14.33
CA VAL A 210 -9.33 -2.34 -15.25
C VAL A 210 -9.75 -0.88 -15.11
N ALA A 211 -9.85 -0.36 -13.87
CA ALA A 211 -10.19 1.04 -13.65
C ALA A 211 -9.13 2.01 -14.19
N PHE A 212 -7.84 1.66 -14.15
CA PHE A 212 -6.77 2.45 -14.77
C PHE A 212 -6.86 2.46 -16.29
N GLU A 213 -7.11 1.30 -16.92
CA GLU A 213 -7.29 1.18 -18.38
C GLU A 213 -8.48 2.03 -18.86
N GLN A 214 -9.64 1.91 -18.20
CA GLN A 214 -10.82 2.70 -18.51
C GLN A 214 -10.59 4.22 -18.35
N SER A 215 -9.84 4.61 -17.32
CA SER A 215 -9.49 6.03 -17.10
C SER A 215 -8.57 6.55 -18.20
N PHE A 216 -7.63 5.73 -18.67
CA PHE A 216 -6.73 6.08 -19.78
C PHE A 216 -7.50 6.24 -21.09
N ASP A 217 -8.37 5.28 -21.43
CA ASP A 217 -9.23 5.36 -22.63
C ASP A 217 -10.14 6.59 -22.59
N SER A 218 -10.70 6.89 -21.41
CA SER A 218 -11.51 8.10 -21.23
C SER A 218 -10.72 9.38 -21.47
N LEU A 219 -9.45 9.41 -21.05
CA LEU A 219 -8.54 10.53 -21.30
C LEU A 219 -8.24 10.69 -22.80
N LEU A 220 -7.91 9.60 -23.50
CA LEU A 220 -7.68 9.63 -24.94
C LEU A 220 -8.90 10.13 -25.71
N ASN A 221 -10.08 9.60 -25.41
CA ASN A 221 -11.35 10.04 -25.98
C ASN A 221 -11.65 11.53 -25.70
N ALA A 222 -11.25 12.04 -24.55
CA ALA A 222 -11.43 13.46 -24.22
C ALA A 222 -10.47 14.37 -24.99
N ILE A 223 -9.26 13.89 -25.31
CA ILE A 223 -8.29 14.62 -26.14
C ILE A 223 -8.77 14.64 -27.60
N GLU A 224 -9.16 13.50 -28.15
CA GLU A 224 -9.66 13.40 -29.52
C GLU A 224 -10.88 14.30 -29.80
N LYS A 225 -11.77 14.47 -28.83
CA LYS A 225 -12.92 15.36 -28.95
C LYS A 225 -12.59 16.86 -28.94
N LYS A 226 -11.33 17.22 -28.55
CA LYS A 226 -10.87 18.62 -28.48
C LYS A 226 -9.93 18.99 -29.62
N THR A 227 -9.53 18.01 -30.41
CA THR A 227 -8.76 18.18 -31.68
C THR A 227 -9.71 18.18 -32.87
#